data_135cfe37443abf79e74d19abfb05fe35
#
_entry.id   135cfe37443abf79e74d19abfb05fe35
#
_cell.length_a   1.000
_cell.length_b   1.000
_cell.length_c   1.000
_cell.angle_alpha   90.00
_cell.angle_beta   90.00
_cell.angle_gamma   90.00
#
_symmetry.space_group_name_H-M   'P 1'
#
loop_
_entity.id
_entity.type
_entity.pdbx_description
1 polymer ?
#
loop_
_entity_poly.entity_id
_entity_poly.type
_entity_poly.pdbx_seq_one_letter_code
_entity_poly.pdbx_strand_id
1 'polypeptide(L)'
;LSLTANPSHLEAVNPVVLGKVRAKQDQLNDKQRTAVMPVLLHGDAAFAGQGVVAECFALSGLRGHRTGGTIHIVVNNQIGFTTAPHFSRSSPYPTDNALVVEAPIFHVNGDDPEAVVHAAKVATEFRQKFGKDVVIDMFCYRRFGHNEGDEPMFTNPVMYKQIKSHKTTLTLYTDRLVKDGLIPEGEIEDMKAAFQAHLNEEFEAGKTYKPNKADWLDGRWSHLDAQKEGNYQRGETAIKPETMAEIGKGLTTTPDGFPLHKTIGRFLDARTKMFETGQGFDWATGEALAFGSLLTEGYPVRLAGQDSTRGTFSQRHSGLVNQDDEERYYPLNHIRDGQARYEVIDSALSEYAVCGFEYGYSLAEPNALTLWEAQFGDFANGAQIMFDQFISSGESKWLRMSGLVCLLPHGYEGQGPEHSSARLERFLQMCGQDNWIVANCSTPANYFHILRRQLHRSYRKPLIMMTPKSLLRHKLAVSTAADFTTGSSFHRVLWDSAQSGESQTQLKPDAEIKRVVMCSGKVYYDLLEERDARGLDDVYLLRVEQFYPFPALSLVKELERFKGAEMIWCQEEPKNQGAWTFIEPNIEWVLGRIDATHQRPRYVGRATSASPATGLASQHKAQQEALVNEALTIEGN
;
A
#
# COMPACT_ATOMS: atom_id res chain seq x y z
N LEU A 1 25.38 -5.23 4.05
CA LEU A 1 24.34 -6.23 4.23
C LEU A 1 23.17 -5.62 5.00
N SER A 2 21.94 -5.84 4.53
CA SER A 2 20.72 -5.33 5.18
C SER A 2 19.69 -6.47 5.24
N LEU A 3 19.29 -6.86 6.43
CA LEU A 3 18.26 -7.86 6.65
C LEU A 3 16.88 -7.19 6.67
N THR A 4 15.89 -7.80 6.00
CA THR A 4 14.52 -7.32 6.00
C THR A 4 13.72 -8.02 7.09
N ALA A 5 13.08 -7.24 7.96
CA ALA A 5 12.17 -7.78 8.97
C ALA A 5 10.97 -8.47 8.29
N ASN A 6 10.54 -9.59 8.84
CA ASN A 6 9.46 -10.41 8.29
C ASN A 6 8.67 -11.16 9.37
N PRO A 7 7.39 -11.47 9.12
CA PRO A 7 6.56 -12.29 10.00
C PRO A 7 6.82 -13.79 9.78
N SER A 8 6.15 -14.64 10.55
CA SER A 8 6.15 -16.10 10.35
C SER A 8 5.31 -16.58 9.14
N HIS A 9 4.78 -15.66 8.35
CA HIS A 9 4.08 -15.95 7.09
C HIS A 9 5.12 -16.21 6.00
N LEU A 10 5.38 -17.47 5.73
CA LEU A 10 6.44 -17.91 4.83
C LEU A 10 6.28 -17.28 3.43
N GLU A 11 7.38 -16.84 2.85
CA GLU A 11 7.52 -16.23 1.52
C GLU A 11 6.92 -14.81 1.39
N ALA A 12 6.15 -14.33 2.38
CA ALA A 12 5.52 -13.02 2.32
C ALA A 12 6.52 -11.85 2.23
N VAL A 13 7.74 -12.05 2.68
CA VAL A 13 8.82 -11.06 2.62
C VAL A 13 9.45 -10.93 1.22
N ASN A 14 9.26 -11.90 0.34
CA ASN A 14 9.93 -11.92 -0.96
C ASN A 14 9.70 -10.63 -1.75
N PRO A 15 8.47 -10.20 -2.04
CA PRO A 15 8.24 -8.97 -2.79
C PRO A 15 8.74 -7.73 -2.04
N VAL A 16 8.71 -7.74 -0.70
CA VAL A 16 9.22 -6.63 0.12
C VAL A 16 10.73 -6.44 -0.07
N VAL A 17 11.49 -7.54 -0.11
CA VAL A 17 12.94 -7.50 -0.41
C VAL A 17 13.18 -6.94 -1.81
N LEU A 18 12.42 -7.40 -2.82
CA LEU A 18 12.55 -6.92 -4.20
C LEU A 18 12.31 -5.40 -4.29
N GLY A 19 11.26 -4.90 -3.65
CA GLY A 19 10.95 -3.48 -3.61
C GLY A 19 12.05 -2.64 -2.93
N LYS A 20 12.58 -3.12 -1.79
CA LYS A 20 13.72 -2.46 -1.11
C LYS A 20 14.97 -2.42 -1.98
N VAL A 21 15.28 -3.50 -2.69
CA VAL A 21 16.43 -3.55 -3.60
C VAL A 21 16.24 -2.56 -4.74
N ARG A 22 15.05 -2.52 -5.35
CA ARG A 22 14.75 -1.58 -6.43
C ARG A 22 14.94 -0.13 -5.98
N ALA A 23 14.41 0.25 -4.82
CA ALA A 23 14.57 1.59 -4.28
C ALA A 23 16.06 1.95 -4.05
N LYS A 24 16.84 1.03 -3.50
CA LYS A 24 18.29 1.25 -3.29
C LYS A 24 19.05 1.37 -4.62
N GLN A 25 18.68 0.61 -5.64
CA GLN A 25 19.28 0.74 -6.98
C GLN A 25 18.93 2.09 -7.61
N ASP A 26 17.70 2.56 -7.45
CA ASP A 26 17.28 3.88 -7.95
C ASP A 26 18.00 5.01 -7.21
N GLN A 27 18.22 4.89 -5.90
CA GLN A 27 19.02 5.83 -5.09
C GLN A 27 20.49 5.94 -5.57
N LEU A 28 21.06 4.83 -6.02
CA LEU A 28 22.42 4.77 -6.57
C LEU A 28 22.49 5.11 -8.06
N ASN A 29 21.37 5.43 -8.69
CA ASN A 29 21.25 5.59 -10.13
C ASN A 29 21.80 4.38 -10.91
N ASP A 30 21.65 3.18 -10.33
CA ASP A 30 22.11 1.91 -10.88
C ASP A 30 21.16 1.38 -11.95
N LYS A 31 21.33 1.86 -13.17
CA LYS A 31 20.51 1.46 -14.34
C LYS A 31 20.74 0.00 -14.74
N GLN A 32 21.92 -0.55 -14.45
CA GLN A 32 22.30 -1.92 -14.78
C GLN A 32 21.83 -2.93 -13.74
N ARG A 33 21.37 -2.47 -12.56
CA ARG A 33 20.87 -3.33 -11.47
C ARG A 33 21.93 -4.30 -10.90
N THR A 34 23.19 -3.85 -10.85
CA THR A 34 24.33 -4.67 -10.39
C THR A 34 24.84 -4.29 -9.00
N ALA A 35 24.60 -3.04 -8.56
CA ALA A 35 25.16 -2.52 -7.32
C ALA A 35 24.46 -3.07 -6.04
N VAL A 36 23.21 -3.48 -6.14
CA VAL A 36 22.43 -4.07 -5.03
C VAL A 36 21.78 -5.37 -5.50
N MET A 37 22.00 -6.44 -4.74
CA MET A 37 21.55 -7.79 -5.07
C MET A 37 20.60 -8.31 -4.00
N PRO A 38 19.38 -8.79 -4.37
CA PRO A 38 18.51 -9.52 -3.45
C PRO A 38 19.01 -10.95 -3.27
N VAL A 39 18.99 -11.42 -2.02
CA VAL A 39 19.21 -12.83 -1.66
C VAL A 39 18.05 -13.27 -0.80
N LEU A 40 17.38 -14.34 -1.19
CA LEU A 40 16.25 -14.92 -0.49
C LEU A 40 16.55 -16.36 -0.06
N LEU A 41 16.35 -16.66 1.22
CA LEU A 41 16.47 -18.01 1.78
C LEU A 41 15.06 -18.58 1.97
N HIS A 42 14.86 -19.81 1.51
CA HIS A 42 13.56 -20.48 1.48
C HIS A 42 13.65 -21.87 2.12
N GLY A 43 12.55 -22.32 2.73
CA GLY A 43 12.31 -23.74 2.96
C GLY A 43 11.71 -24.38 1.71
N ASP A 44 12.02 -25.65 1.45
CA ASP A 44 11.55 -26.38 0.25
C ASP A 44 10.04 -26.45 0.13
N ALA A 45 9.34 -26.75 1.23
CA ALA A 45 7.88 -26.82 1.23
C ALA A 45 7.22 -25.46 0.98
N ALA A 46 7.79 -24.38 1.53
CA ALA A 46 7.28 -23.03 1.32
C ALA A 46 7.51 -22.54 -0.11
N PHE A 47 8.72 -22.76 -0.65
CA PHE A 47 9.04 -22.37 -2.02
C PHE A 47 8.17 -23.07 -3.06
N ALA A 48 7.87 -24.36 -2.84
CA ALA A 48 6.98 -25.12 -3.72
C ALA A 48 5.49 -24.75 -3.56
N GLY A 49 5.06 -24.38 -2.33
CA GLY A 49 3.63 -24.29 -2.00
C GLY A 49 3.04 -22.89 -1.96
N GLN A 50 3.85 -21.86 -1.73
CA GLN A 50 3.36 -20.48 -1.59
C GLN A 50 3.29 -19.77 -2.94
N GLY A 51 2.08 -19.37 -3.37
CA GLY A 51 1.84 -18.76 -4.68
C GLY A 51 2.61 -17.46 -4.92
N VAL A 52 2.94 -16.71 -3.87
CA VAL A 52 3.71 -15.47 -3.98
C VAL A 52 5.11 -15.67 -4.55
N VAL A 53 5.68 -16.87 -4.45
CA VAL A 53 6.95 -17.23 -5.11
C VAL A 53 6.82 -17.11 -6.62
N ALA A 54 5.78 -17.70 -7.21
CA ALA A 54 5.50 -17.59 -8.64
C ALA A 54 5.17 -16.16 -9.06
N GLU A 55 4.42 -15.42 -8.23
CA GLU A 55 4.13 -14.00 -8.48
C GLU A 55 5.41 -13.16 -8.51
N CYS A 56 6.37 -13.40 -7.62
CA CYS A 56 7.68 -12.71 -7.63
C CYS A 56 8.49 -13.04 -8.88
N PHE A 57 8.49 -14.29 -9.34
CA PHE A 57 9.13 -14.65 -10.61
C PHE A 57 8.48 -13.94 -11.79
N ALA A 58 7.15 -13.82 -11.80
CA ALA A 58 6.44 -13.07 -12.85
C ALA A 58 6.82 -11.58 -12.89
N LEU A 59 7.24 -10.99 -11.78
CA LEU A 59 7.72 -9.60 -11.71
C LEU A 59 9.16 -9.43 -12.19
N SER A 60 9.99 -10.47 -12.14
CA SER A 60 11.46 -10.38 -12.24
C SER A 60 11.98 -9.79 -13.55
N GLY A 61 11.27 -10.00 -14.67
CA GLY A 61 11.62 -9.46 -15.99
C GLY A 61 10.96 -8.14 -16.35
N LEU A 62 9.96 -7.69 -15.58
CA LEU A 62 9.16 -6.52 -15.90
C LEU A 62 9.91 -5.21 -15.63
N ARG A 63 9.86 -4.27 -16.57
CA ARG A 63 10.60 -3.00 -16.51
C ARG A 63 10.36 -2.23 -15.20
N GLY A 64 9.14 -2.22 -14.68
CA GLY A 64 8.75 -1.52 -13.45
C GLY A 64 9.24 -2.21 -12.17
N HIS A 65 9.52 -3.52 -12.19
CA HIS A 65 9.76 -4.33 -11.00
C HIS A 65 11.11 -5.08 -11.00
N ARG A 66 11.77 -5.23 -12.15
CA ARG A 66 13.04 -5.95 -12.24
C ARG A 66 14.10 -5.35 -11.33
N THR A 67 14.90 -6.23 -10.71
CA THR A 67 16.02 -5.90 -9.83
C THR A 67 17.37 -6.39 -10.37
N GLY A 68 17.41 -6.91 -11.59
CA GLY A 68 18.61 -7.53 -12.17
C GLY A 68 18.86 -8.94 -11.65
N GLY A 69 17.80 -9.63 -11.25
CA GLY A 69 17.82 -11.02 -10.78
C GLY A 69 18.02 -11.15 -9.25
N THR A 70 17.45 -12.20 -8.72
CA THR A 70 17.53 -12.62 -7.32
C THR A 70 18.31 -13.92 -7.20
N ILE A 71 19.13 -14.07 -6.17
CA ILE A 71 19.69 -15.37 -5.78
C ILE A 71 18.73 -16.00 -4.77
N HIS A 72 18.11 -17.09 -5.17
CA HIS A 72 17.26 -17.91 -4.31
C HIS A 72 18.05 -19.09 -3.77
N ILE A 73 18.08 -19.24 -2.45
CA ILE A 73 18.72 -20.39 -1.79
C ILE A 73 17.62 -21.20 -1.11
N VAL A 74 17.29 -22.34 -1.67
CA VAL A 74 16.31 -23.26 -1.11
C VAL A 74 17.03 -24.24 -0.20
N VAL A 75 16.80 -24.11 1.12
CA VAL A 75 17.26 -25.05 2.13
C VAL A 75 16.33 -26.28 2.08
N ASN A 76 16.63 -27.18 1.15
CA ASN A 76 15.83 -28.35 0.87
C ASN A 76 16.09 -29.46 1.92
N ASN A 77 15.53 -29.27 3.09
CA ASN A 77 15.66 -30.25 4.18
C ASN A 77 14.67 -31.42 4.08
N GLN A 78 13.90 -31.48 2.97
CA GLN A 78 13.02 -32.58 2.59
C GLN A 78 11.88 -32.86 3.58
N ILE A 79 11.47 -31.84 4.34
CA ILE A 79 10.34 -31.90 5.28
C ILE A 79 9.74 -30.52 5.51
N GLY A 80 8.42 -30.40 5.44
CA GLY A 80 7.67 -29.19 5.81
C GLY A 80 6.96 -29.41 7.14
N PHE A 81 7.49 -28.85 8.25
CA PHE A 81 7.05 -29.13 9.63
C PHE A 81 7.10 -30.64 9.92
N THR A 82 6.01 -31.40 9.68
CA THR A 82 5.92 -32.84 9.82
C THR A 82 5.66 -33.56 8.48
N THR A 83 5.47 -32.82 7.39
CA THR A 83 4.98 -33.32 6.11
C THR A 83 6.13 -33.66 5.17
N ALA A 84 6.19 -34.91 4.73
CA ALA A 84 7.16 -35.37 3.74
C ALA A 84 6.85 -34.85 2.33
N PRO A 85 7.84 -34.75 1.42
CA PRO A 85 7.68 -34.16 0.08
C PRO A 85 6.55 -34.74 -0.76
N HIS A 86 6.35 -36.06 -0.71
CA HIS A 86 5.31 -36.72 -1.49
C HIS A 86 3.87 -36.38 -1.07
N PHE A 87 3.69 -35.70 0.07
CA PHE A 87 2.41 -35.14 0.49
C PHE A 87 2.33 -33.62 0.27
N SER A 88 3.46 -32.94 0.05
CA SER A 88 3.54 -31.47 0.05
C SER A 88 3.68 -30.85 -1.33
N ARG A 89 4.11 -31.59 -2.35
CA ARG A 89 4.25 -31.08 -3.71
C ARG A 89 4.06 -32.17 -4.76
N SER A 90 3.60 -31.75 -5.94
CA SER A 90 3.42 -32.64 -7.11
C SER A 90 4.67 -32.70 -7.99
N SER A 91 5.50 -31.69 -7.95
CA SER A 91 6.73 -31.60 -8.75
C SER A 91 7.86 -32.44 -8.17
N PRO A 92 8.79 -32.96 -9.01
CA PRO A 92 9.98 -33.68 -8.55
C PRO A 92 10.85 -32.85 -7.60
N TYR A 93 11.05 -31.57 -7.94
CA TYR A 93 11.86 -30.65 -7.16
C TYR A 93 11.03 -29.48 -6.62
N PRO A 94 11.31 -28.98 -5.42
CA PRO A 94 10.65 -27.79 -4.89
C PRO A 94 10.91 -26.55 -5.75
N THR A 95 12.00 -26.55 -6.48
CA THR A 95 12.50 -25.45 -7.30
C THR A 95 11.91 -25.37 -8.71
N ASP A 96 11.03 -26.30 -9.09
CA ASP A 96 10.41 -26.31 -10.42
C ASP A 96 9.59 -25.06 -10.73
N ASN A 97 9.13 -24.31 -9.72
CA ASN A 97 8.52 -22.99 -9.89
C ASN A 97 9.41 -21.99 -10.63
N ALA A 98 10.73 -22.14 -10.57
CA ALA A 98 11.66 -21.23 -11.24
C ALA A 98 11.76 -21.49 -12.76
N LEU A 99 11.27 -22.63 -13.24
CA LEU A 99 11.24 -22.97 -14.67
C LEU A 99 10.29 -22.03 -15.46
N VAL A 100 9.33 -21.41 -14.79
CA VAL A 100 8.38 -20.45 -15.41
C VAL A 100 9.11 -19.28 -16.09
N VAL A 101 10.25 -18.87 -15.54
CA VAL A 101 11.08 -17.78 -16.07
C VAL A 101 12.43 -18.27 -16.61
N GLU A 102 12.57 -19.59 -16.80
CA GLU A 102 13.80 -20.23 -17.28
C GLU A 102 15.04 -19.87 -16.44
N ALA A 103 14.85 -19.72 -15.12
CA ALA A 103 15.95 -19.46 -14.21
C ALA A 103 16.80 -20.74 -14.06
N PRO A 104 18.14 -20.65 -14.13
CA PRO A 104 19.00 -21.82 -13.87
C PRO A 104 18.84 -22.28 -12.42
N ILE A 105 18.83 -23.62 -12.26
CA ILE A 105 18.71 -24.28 -10.97
C ILE A 105 19.95 -25.14 -10.75
N PHE A 106 20.67 -24.90 -9.66
CA PHE A 106 21.82 -25.69 -9.24
C PHE A 106 21.40 -26.61 -8.09
N HIS A 107 21.33 -27.91 -8.35
CA HIS A 107 21.14 -28.92 -7.30
C HIS A 107 22.49 -29.26 -6.68
N VAL A 108 22.64 -29.02 -5.39
CA VAL A 108 23.91 -29.20 -4.68
C VAL A 108 23.72 -29.98 -3.39
N ASN A 109 24.65 -30.90 -3.08
CA ASN A 109 24.65 -31.66 -1.84
C ASN A 109 25.12 -30.75 -0.68
N GLY A 110 24.27 -30.51 0.32
CA GLY A 110 24.58 -29.73 1.51
C GLY A 110 25.67 -30.33 2.41
N ASP A 111 25.98 -31.62 2.27
CA ASP A 111 27.09 -32.27 2.97
C ASP A 111 28.46 -32.05 2.28
N ASP A 112 28.49 -31.35 1.14
CA ASP A 112 29.74 -30.93 0.48
C ASP A 112 29.85 -29.38 0.50
N PRO A 113 30.48 -28.79 1.52
CA PRO A 113 30.60 -27.32 1.63
C PRO A 113 31.32 -26.66 0.46
N GLU A 114 32.30 -27.35 -0.17
CA GLU A 114 33.03 -26.80 -1.32
C GLU A 114 32.14 -26.71 -2.56
N ALA A 115 31.30 -27.73 -2.80
CA ALA A 115 30.33 -27.73 -3.87
C ALA A 115 29.27 -26.63 -3.66
N VAL A 116 28.81 -26.41 -2.41
CA VAL A 116 27.87 -25.34 -2.06
C VAL A 116 28.48 -23.96 -2.34
N VAL A 117 29.74 -23.73 -1.91
CA VAL A 117 30.46 -22.47 -2.17
C VAL A 117 30.69 -22.28 -3.69
N HIS A 118 31.02 -23.34 -4.41
CA HIS A 118 31.18 -23.27 -5.87
C HIS A 118 29.86 -22.88 -6.56
N ALA A 119 28.75 -23.54 -6.21
CA ALA A 119 27.42 -23.19 -6.73
C ALA A 119 27.04 -21.72 -6.43
N ALA A 120 27.33 -21.23 -5.22
CA ALA A 120 27.07 -19.84 -4.85
C ALA A 120 27.90 -18.84 -5.66
N LYS A 121 29.15 -19.15 -5.94
CA LYS A 121 30.01 -18.32 -6.83
C LYS A 121 29.45 -18.27 -8.24
N VAL A 122 29.16 -19.42 -8.84
CA VAL A 122 28.59 -19.51 -10.20
C VAL A 122 27.24 -18.78 -10.28
N ALA A 123 26.38 -18.95 -9.29
CA ALA A 123 25.08 -18.26 -9.21
C ALA A 123 25.26 -16.73 -9.15
N THR A 124 26.22 -16.26 -8.35
CA THR A 124 26.52 -14.84 -8.24
C THR A 124 27.06 -14.26 -9.56
N GLU A 125 28.01 -14.94 -10.19
CA GLU A 125 28.56 -14.56 -11.49
C GLU A 125 27.50 -14.55 -12.59
N PHE A 126 26.64 -15.57 -12.62
CA PHE A 126 25.53 -15.66 -13.55
C PHE A 126 24.57 -14.47 -13.39
N ARG A 127 24.12 -14.21 -12.16
CA ARG A 127 23.24 -13.09 -11.84
C ARG A 127 23.86 -11.75 -12.26
N GLN A 128 25.12 -11.53 -11.92
CA GLN A 128 25.82 -10.29 -12.24
C GLN A 128 26.03 -10.10 -13.75
N LYS A 129 26.27 -11.18 -14.47
CA LYS A 129 26.51 -11.14 -15.91
C LYS A 129 25.23 -11.01 -16.73
N PHE A 130 24.17 -11.73 -16.36
CA PHE A 130 22.96 -11.86 -17.16
C PHE A 130 21.77 -11.06 -16.62
N GLY A 131 21.82 -10.58 -15.37
CA GLY A 131 20.73 -9.82 -14.76
C GLY A 131 19.44 -10.61 -14.60
N LYS A 132 19.53 -11.93 -14.36
CA LYS A 132 18.42 -12.86 -14.22
C LYS A 132 18.46 -13.58 -12.88
N ASP A 133 17.29 -14.10 -12.46
CA ASP A 133 17.17 -14.93 -11.27
C ASP A 133 17.95 -16.23 -11.42
N VAL A 134 18.41 -16.77 -10.28
CA VAL A 134 19.10 -18.04 -10.19
C VAL A 134 18.74 -18.72 -8.88
N VAL A 135 18.59 -20.05 -8.92
CA VAL A 135 18.17 -20.85 -7.77
C VAL A 135 19.25 -21.86 -7.40
N ILE A 136 19.56 -21.94 -6.12
CA ILE A 136 20.40 -22.98 -5.53
C ILE A 136 19.48 -23.87 -4.69
N ASP A 137 19.29 -25.10 -5.15
CA ASP A 137 18.58 -26.16 -4.43
C ASP A 137 19.59 -26.93 -3.59
N MET A 138 19.71 -26.58 -2.32
CA MET A 138 20.67 -27.19 -1.40
C MET A 138 20.02 -28.35 -0.68
N PHE A 139 20.28 -29.58 -1.15
CA PHE A 139 19.83 -30.80 -0.51
C PHE A 139 20.50 -31.00 0.84
N CYS A 140 19.70 -31.04 1.88
CA CYS A 140 20.15 -31.22 3.25
C CYS A 140 19.10 -31.96 4.09
N TYR A 141 19.22 -31.93 5.39
CA TYR A 141 18.25 -32.50 6.32
C TYR A 141 18.13 -31.63 7.56
N ARG A 142 16.95 -31.65 8.19
CA ARG A 142 16.73 -31.04 9.49
C ARG A 142 17.08 -32.05 10.59
N ARG A 143 18.08 -31.74 11.40
CA ARG A 143 18.62 -32.65 12.41
C ARG A 143 17.68 -32.86 13.60
N PHE A 144 17.03 -31.80 14.04
CA PHE A 144 16.13 -31.78 15.19
C PHE A 144 14.68 -31.60 14.76
N GLY A 145 13.74 -31.53 15.71
CA GLY A 145 12.35 -31.16 15.42
C GLY A 145 12.18 -29.75 14.85
N HIS A 146 10.98 -29.40 14.49
CA HIS A 146 10.65 -28.07 13.98
C HIS A 146 10.86 -26.98 15.03
N ASN A 147 10.60 -27.30 16.29
CA ASN A 147 10.86 -26.49 17.48
C ASN A 147 11.27 -27.39 18.64
N GLU A 148 11.51 -26.80 19.81
CA GLU A 148 12.02 -27.48 21.00
C GLU A 148 11.07 -28.55 21.54
N GLY A 149 9.76 -28.43 21.29
CA GLY A 149 8.74 -29.37 21.75
C GLY A 149 8.41 -30.47 20.73
N ASP A 150 9.00 -30.42 19.53
CA ASP A 150 8.67 -31.35 18.44
C ASP A 150 9.59 -32.59 18.47
N GLU A 151 8.99 -33.80 18.54
CA GLU A 151 9.69 -35.07 18.33
C GLU A 151 9.36 -35.62 16.91
N PRO A 152 10.25 -35.42 15.94
CA PRO A 152 9.95 -35.72 14.54
C PRO A 152 9.82 -37.22 14.23
N MET A 153 10.26 -38.10 15.14
CA MET A 153 10.08 -39.54 15.00
C MET A 153 8.63 -39.99 15.13
N PHE A 154 7.75 -39.14 15.72
CA PHE A 154 6.33 -39.46 15.79
C PHE A 154 5.69 -39.56 14.41
N THR A 155 6.14 -38.77 13.45
CA THR A 155 5.58 -38.68 12.11
C THR A 155 6.48 -39.23 11.02
N ASN A 156 7.81 -39.13 11.18
CA ASN A 156 8.81 -39.49 10.16
C ASN A 156 9.89 -40.44 10.71
N PRO A 157 9.53 -41.62 11.26
CA PRO A 157 10.47 -42.47 11.98
C PRO A 157 11.58 -43.05 11.10
N VAL A 158 11.30 -43.37 9.83
CA VAL A 158 12.30 -43.91 8.90
C VAL A 158 13.38 -42.89 8.60
N MET A 159 12.98 -41.69 8.20
CA MET A 159 13.88 -40.56 7.91
C MET A 159 14.76 -40.26 9.13
N TYR A 160 14.18 -40.11 10.31
CA TYR A 160 14.92 -39.69 11.49
C TYR A 160 15.80 -40.77 12.11
N LYS A 161 15.51 -42.07 11.90
CA LYS A 161 16.45 -43.15 12.17
C LYS A 161 17.72 -42.99 11.34
N GLN A 162 17.57 -42.68 10.06
CA GLN A 162 18.70 -42.47 9.16
C GLN A 162 19.48 -41.20 9.52
N ILE A 163 18.80 -40.09 9.80
CA ILE A 163 19.41 -38.81 10.23
C ILE A 163 20.24 -38.99 11.53
N LYS A 164 19.71 -39.74 12.51
CA LYS A 164 20.42 -40.01 13.78
C LYS A 164 21.75 -40.75 13.58
N SER A 165 21.84 -41.62 12.58
CA SER A 165 23.05 -42.38 12.25
C SER A 165 23.99 -41.63 11.29
N HIS A 166 23.51 -40.57 10.65
CA HIS A 166 24.32 -39.83 9.68
C HIS A 166 25.32 -38.89 10.38
N LYS A 167 26.58 -38.90 9.92
CA LYS A 167 27.59 -37.96 10.38
C LYS A 167 27.22 -36.52 10.05
N THR A 168 27.59 -35.57 10.88
CA THR A 168 27.37 -34.15 10.57
C THR A 168 28.22 -33.71 9.40
N THR A 169 27.77 -32.70 8.65
CA THR A 169 28.51 -32.06 7.56
C THR A 169 29.93 -31.66 8.02
N LEU A 170 30.06 -31.11 9.23
CA LEU A 170 31.35 -30.76 9.80
C LEU A 170 32.25 -32.00 9.92
N THR A 171 31.72 -33.11 10.46
CA THR A 171 32.50 -34.36 10.62
C THR A 171 32.91 -34.92 9.27
N LEU A 172 31.98 -34.99 8.29
CA LEU A 172 32.27 -35.50 6.95
C LEU A 172 33.37 -34.67 6.28
N TYR A 173 33.28 -33.35 6.37
CA TYR A 173 34.22 -32.45 5.74
C TYR A 173 35.61 -32.51 6.41
N THR A 174 35.68 -32.47 7.75
CA THR A 174 36.94 -32.53 8.47
C THR A 174 37.64 -33.87 8.32
N ASP A 175 36.90 -35.01 8.34
CA ASP A 175 37.44 -36.33 8.04
C ASP A 175 38.09 -36.38 6.67
N ARG A 176 37.46 -35.73 5.64
CA ARG A 176 38.01 -35.65 4.28
C ARG A 176 39.29 -34.80 4.25
N LEU A 177 39.32 -33.63 4.87
CA LEU A 177 40.48 -32.75 4.87
C LEU A 177 41.70 -33.37 5.54
N VAL A 178 41.51 -34.06 6.64
CA VAL A 178 42.58 -34.82 7.34
C VAL A 178 43.07 -35.97 6.47
N LYS A 179 42.15 -36.77 5.90
CA LYS A 179 42.48 -37.88 5.02
C LYS A 179 43.30 -37.43 3.79
N ASP A 180 42.94 -36.28 3.20
CA ASP A 180 43.63 -35.70 2.03
C ASP A 180 44.94 -34.99 2.41
N GLY A 181 45.27 -34.92 3.70
CA GLY A 181 46.50 -34.32 4.23
C GLY A 181 46.50 -32.78 4.13
N LEU A 182 45.36 -32.16 4.01
CA LEU A 182 45.20 -30.70 3.89
C LEU A 182 45.23 -30.01 5.26
N ILE A 183 44.81 -30.71 6.30
CA ILE A 183 44.83 -30.23 7.70
C ILE A 183 45.45 -31.33 8.58
N PRO A 184 46.39 -30.98 9.46
CA PRO A 184 46.95 -31.91 10.44
C PRO A 184 45.94 -32.49 11.41
N GLU A 185 46.16 -33.70 11.88
CA GLU A 185 45.37 -34.29 12.95
C GLU A 185 45.52 -33.45 14.23
N GLY A 186 44.40 -33.14 14.87
CA GLY A 186 44.35 -32.28 16.08
C GLY A 186 44.04 -30.80 15.83
N GLU A 187 44.41 -30.24 14.66
CA GLU A 187 44.17 -28.83 14.35
C GLU A 187 42.64 -28.49 14.33
N ILE A 188 41.81 -29.44 13.95
CA ILE A 188 40.35 -29.30 13.93
C ILE A 188 39.80 -29.01 15.34
N GLU A 189 40.31 -29.69 16.35
CA GLU A 189 39.87 -29.49 17.75
C GLU A 189 40.34 -28.13 18.28
N ASP A 190 41.52 -27.67 17.90
CA ASP A 190 42.00 -26.32 18.22
C ASP A 190 41.12 -25.23 17.58
N MET A 191 40.72 -25.38 16.30
CA MET A 191 39.81 -24.47 15.61
C MET A 191 38.43 -24.44 16.29
N LYS A 192 37.86 -25.58 16.67
CA LYS A 192 36.59 -25.65 17.40
C LYS A 192 36.69 -24.95 18.76
N ALA A 193 37.76 -25.19 19.50
CA ALA A 193 37.98 -24.56 20.81
C ALA A 193 38.11 -23.02 20.68
N ALA A 194 38.87 -22.54 19.69
CA ALA A 194 39.00 -21.12 19.42
C ALA A 194 37.66 -20.46 19.05
N PHE A 195 36.87 -21.11 18.19
CA PHE A 195 35.55 -20.60 17.80
C PHE A 195 34.58 -20.59 18.99
N GLN A 196 34.57 -21.63 19.81
CA GLN A 196 33.76 -21.69 21.05
C GLN A 196 34.14 -20.59 22.05
N ALA A 197 35.44 -20.30 22.18
CA ALA A 197 35.91 -19.21 23.02
C ALA A 197 35.40 -17.84 22.49
N HIS A 198 35.46 -17.61 21.19
CA HIS A 198 34.91 -16.41 20.56
C HIS A 198 33.39 -16.28 20.79
N LEU A 199 32.61 -17.35 20.60
CA LEU A 199 31.17 -17.35 20.89
C LEU A 199 30.86 -17.02 22.34
N ASN A 200 31.66 -17.53 23.30
CA ASN A 200 31.48 -17.22 24.71
C ASN A 200 31.78 -15.74 25.03
N GLU A 201 32.81 -15.17 24.40
CA GLU A 201 33.13 -13.74 24.51
C GLU A 201 31.99 -12.87 24.01
N GLU A 202 31.46 -13.15 22.78
CA GLU A 202 30.35 -12.43 22.20
C GLU A 202 29.04 -12.59 23.00
N PHE A 203 28.82 -13.77 23.59
CA PHE A 203 27.68 -14.00 24.49
C PHE A 203 27.75 -13.12 25.75
N GLU A 204 28.93 -12.99 26.37
CA GLU A 204 29.10 -12.11 27.53
C GLU A 204 28.93 -10.62 27.14
N ALA A 205 29.48 -10.20 25.98
CA ALA A 205 29.30 -8.86 25.47
C ALA A 205 27.82 -8.55 25.20
N GLY A 206 27.06 -9.53 24.70
CA GLY A 206 25.62 -9.40 24.41
C GLY A 206 24.76 -9.10 25.64
N LYS A 207 25.19 -9.52 26.86
CA LYS A 207 24.45 -9.25 28.10
C LYS A 207 24.35 -7.76 28.45
N THR A 208 25.31 -6.97 28.01
CA THR A 208 25.37 -5.52 28.26
C THR A 208 24.97 -4.68 27.02
N TYR A 209 24.70 -5.32 25.92
CA TYR A 209 24.33 -4.64 24.69
C TYR A 209 23.01 -3.86 24.85
N LYS A 210 23.05 -2.59 24.51
CA LYS A 210 21.84 -1.74 24.44
C LYS A 210 21.64 -1.28 23.01
N PRO A 211 20.49 -1.59 22.40
CA PRO A 211 20.20 -1.12 21.05
C PRO A 211 20.33 0.41 20.96
N ASN A 212 21.01 0.89 19.94
CA ASN A 212 21.00 2.31 19.64
C ASN A 212 19.61 2.72 19.13
N LYS A 213 18.94 3.63 19.83
CA LYS A 213 17.59 4.09 19.48
C LYS A 213 17.49 4.74 18.10
N ALA A 214 18.61 5.16 17.53
CA ALA A 214 18.67 5.83 16.24
C ALA A 214 18.76 4.90 15.03
N ASP A 215 19.03 3.60 15.20
CA ASP A 215 19.34 2.67 14.08
C ASP A 215 18.21 2.53 13.05
N TRP A 216 16.96 2.81 13.40
CA TRP A 216 15.82 2.72 12.50
C TRP A 216 15.43 4.05 11.83
N LEU A 217 15.94 5.18 12.32
CA LEU A 217 15.86 6.52 11.74
C LEU A 217 17.20 6.97 11.14
N ASP A 218 18.01 6.04 10.65
CA ASP A 218 19.32 6.33 10.07
C ASP A 218 19.27 6.48 8.54
N GLY A 219 20.34 7.00 7.95
CA GLY A 219 20.48 7.16 6.50
C GLY A 219 19.40 8.09 5.90
N ARG A 220 18.60 7.59 4.97
CA ARG A 220 17.54 8.35 4.31
C ARG A 220 16.38 8.75 5.24
N TRP A 221 16.24 8.11 6.39
CA TRP A 221 15.22 8.40 7.39
C TRP A 221 15.66 9.45 8.43
N SER A 222 16.93 9.84 8.45
CA SER A 222 17.54 10.67 9.51
C SER A 222 16.94 12.07 9.66
N HIS A 223 16.24 12.58 8.65
CA HIS A 223 15.55 13.86 8.68
C HIS A 223 14.09 13.78 9.10
N LEU A 224 13.60 12.56 9.39
CA LEU A 224 12.23 12.30 9.79
C LEU A 224 12.15 11.98 11.28
N ASP A 225 11.02 12.31 11.88
CA ASP A 225 10.71 12.04 13.27
C ASP A 225 9.76 10.85 13.40
N ALA A 226 9.75 10.22 14.58
CA ALA A 226 8.60 9.41 14.97
C ALA A 226 7.39 10.33 15.22
N GLN A 227 6.20 9.90 14.81
CA GLN A 227 4.99 10.65 15.16
C GLN A 227 4.85 10.73 16.68
N LYS A 228 4.73 11.95 17.20
CA LYS A 228 4.39 12.16 18.61
C LYS A 228 2.87 12.10 18.76
N GLU A 229 2.40 11.39 19.78
CA GLU A 229 0.99 11.32 20.11
C GLU A 229 0.38 12.73 20.22
N GLY A 230 -0.78 12.94 19.61
CA GLY A 230 -1.45 14.24 19.58
C GLY A 230 -0.94 15.23 18.53
N ASN A 231 0.03 14.88 17.70
CA ASN A 231 0.48 15.74 16.59
C ASN A 231 -0.48 15.66 15.40
N TYR A 232 -1.57 16.43 15.49
CA TYR A 232 -2.61 16.51 14.46
C TYR A 232 -2.42 17.72 13.50
N GLN A 233 -1.22 18.21 13.32
CA GLN A 233 -0.95 19.31 12.40
C GLN A 233 -1.51 19.01 10.99
N ARG A 234 -2.11 20.02 10.37
CA ARG A 234 -2.67 19.90 9.02
C ARG A 234 -1.58 19.67 7.97
N GLY A 235 -0.45 20.34 8.15
CA GLY A 235 0.62 20.44 7.16
C GLY A 235 0.34 21.56 6.15
N GLU A 236 1.39 22.18 5.65
CA GLU A 236 1.34 23.16 4.57
C GLU A 236 1.42 22.41 3.24
N THR A 237 0.30 22.30 2.56
CA THR A 237 0.17 21.49 1.33
C THR A 237 -0.29 22.31 0.13
N ALA A 238 -0.59 23.60 0.33
CA ALA A 238 -0.90 24.52 -0.75
C ALA A 238 0.29 24.72 -1.70
N ILE A 239 0.01 25.03 -2.95
CA ILE A 239 1.01 25.41 -3.94
C ILE A 239 0.85 26.90 -4.31
N LYS A 240 1.90 27.47 -4.88
CA LYS A 240 1.82 28.84 -5.41
C LYS A 240 1.06 28.86 -6.74
N PRO A 241 0.33 29.93 -7.05
CA PRO A 241 -0.35 30.07 -8.34
C PRO A 241 0.59 29.89 -9.55
N GLU A 242 1.83 30.39 -9.44
CA GLU A 242 2.84 30.26 -10.50
C GLU A 242 3.24 28.80 -10.72
N THR A 243 3.40 28.03 -9.65
CA THR A 243 3.68 26.58 -9.73
C THR A 243 2.49 25.84 -10.35
N MET A 244 1.27 26.21 -9.99
CA MET A 244 0.06 25.63 -10.59
C MET A 244 0.00 25.88 -12.10
N ALA A 245 0.30 27.12 -12.54
CA ALA A 245 0.32 27.46 -13.96
C ALA A 245 1.41 26.70 -14.74
N GLU A 246 2.60 26.55 -14.15
CA GLU A 246 3.70 25.78 -14.72
C GLU A 246 3.34 24.31 -14.92
N ILE A 247 2.76 23.67 -13.87
CA ILE A 247 2.30 22.30 -13.95
C ILE A 247 1.20 22.17 -15.02
N GLY A 248 0.23 23.09 -15.05
CA GLY A 248 -0.84 23.13 -16.03
C GLY A 248 -0.31 23.16 -17.47
N LYS A 249 0.69 23.99 -17.73
CA LYS A 249 1.37 24.04 -19.03
C LYS A 249 2.02 22.68 -19.37
N GLY A 250 2.76 22.08 -18.43
CA GLY A 250 3.38 20.76 -18.64
C GLY A 250 2.36 19.68 -18.94
N LEU A 251 1.24 19.64 -18.22
CA LEU A 251 0.19 18.63 -18.36
C LEU A 251 -0.61 18.72 -19.68
N THR A 252 -0.61 19.89 -20.33
CA THR A 252 -1.40 20.15 -21.53
C THR A 252 -0.56 20.31 -22.79
N THR A 253 0.77 20.24 -22.67
CA THR A 253 1.70 20.33 -23.80
C THR A 253 2.17 18.94 -24.22
N THR A 254 2.22 18.70 -25.52
CA THR A 254 2.81 17.51 -26.13
C THR A 254 3.97 17.91 -27.03
N PRO A 255 4.89 16.99 -27.37
CA PRO A 255 5.91 17.25 -28.39
C PRO A 255 5.27 17.67 -29.73
N ASP A 256 6.00 18.49 -30.49
CA ASP A 256 5.55 18.94 -31.79
C ASP A 256 5.26 17.75 -32.71
N GLY A 257 4.08 17.75 -33.35
CA GLY A 257 3.67 16.69 -34.25
C GLY A 257 3.33 15.34 -33.60
N PHE A 258 3.18 15.28 -32.27
CA PHE A 258 2.81 14.04 -31.57
C PHE A 258 1.37 13.62 -31.89
N PRO A 259 1.13 12.49 -32.60
CA PRO A 259 -0.20 12.09 -33.01
C PRO A 259 -0.99 11.50 -31.86
N LEU A 260 -2.01 12.23 -31.41
CA LEU A 260 -2.90 11.83 -30.33
C LEU A 260 -4.20 11.23 -30.84
N HIS A 261 -4.75 10.26 -30.11
CA HIS A 261 -6.14 9.85 -30.32
C HIS A 261 -7.09 11.04 -30.08
N LYS A 262 -8.06 11.24 -30.96
CA LYS A 262 -8.99 12.40 -30.97
C LYS A 262 -9.66 12.64 -29.59
N THR A 263 -10.06 11.58 -28.90
CA THR A 263 -10.69 11.70 -27.57
C THR A 263 -9.70 12.20 -26.52
N ILE A 264 -8.44 11.76 -26.59
CA ILE A 264 -7.39 12.23 -25.67
C ILE A 264 -7.08 13.71 -25.90
N GLY A 265 -7.05 14.15 -27.17
CA GLY A 265 -6.95 15.58 -27.47
C GLY A 265 -8.03 16.41 -26.78
N ARG A 266 -9.29 15.95 -26.81
CA ARG A 266 -10.40 16.62 -26.11
C ARG A 266 -10.23 16.66 -24.59
N PHE A 267 -9.62 15.62 -23.98
CA PHE A 267 -9.31 15.66 -22.56
C PHE A 267 -8.23 16.70 -22.23
N LEU A 268 -7.21 16.82 -23.07
CA LEU A 268 -6.20 17.87 -22.91
C LEU A 268 -6.81 19.27 -23.09
N ASP A 269 -7.69 19.48 -24.08
CA ASP A 269 -8.40 20.74 -24.29
C ASP A 269 -9.26 21.11 -23.06
N ALA A 270 -9.99 20.14 -22.51
CA ALA A 270 -10.79 20.35 -21.30
C ALA A 270 -9.91 20.72 -20.10
N ARG A 271 -8.77 20.04 -19.94
CA ARG A 271 -7.79 20.34 -18.89
C ARG A 271 -7.18 21.73 -19.07
N THR A 272 -6.82 22.11 -20.28
CA THR A 272 -6.35 23.48 -20.60
C THR A 272 -7.36 24.51 -20.13
N LYS A 273 -8.65 24.31 -20.45
CA LYS A 273 -9.71 25.22 -20.01
C LYS A 273 -9.83 25.33 -18.49
N MET A 274 -9.62 24.24 -17.73
CA MET A 274 -9.62 24.30 -16.26
C MET A 274 -8.54 25.26 -15.75
N PHE A 275 -7.33 25.21 -16.31
CA PHE A 275 -6.24 26.10 -15.92
C PHE A 275 -6.46 27.56 -16.39
N GLU A 276 -7.04 27.77 -17.56
CA GLU A 276 -7.35 29.12 -18.06
C GLU A 276 -8.44 29.82 -17.25
N THR A 277 -9.47 29.06 -16.83
CA THR A 277 -10.60 29.63 -16.09
C THR A 277 -10.40 29.62 -14.56
N GLY A 278 -9.50 28.77 -14.07
CA GLY A 278 -9.35 28.53 -12.64
C GLY A 278 -10.53 27.76 -12.02
N GLN A 279 -11.36 27.11 -12.82
CA GLN A 279 -12.61 26.49 -12.40
C GLN A 279 -12.75 25.06 -12.94
N GLY A 280 -13.54 24.23 -12.23
CA GLY A 280 -13.95 22.93 -12.69
C GLY A 280 -12.85 21.86 -12.68
N PHE A 281 -11.84 22.00 -11.82
CA PHE A 281 -10.78 21.00 -11.69
C PHE A 281 -11.37 19.68 -11.26
N ASP A 282 -11.26 18.68 -12.14
CA ASP A 282 -11.72 17.32 -11.86
C ASP A 282 -10.73 16.50 -11.02
N TRP A 283 -11.14 15.29 -10.67
CA TRP A 283 -10.34 14.40 -9.82
C TRP A 283 -8.97 14.07 -10.40
N ALA A 284 -8.92 13.73 -11.68
CA ALA A 284 -7.67 13.36 -12.36
C ALA A 284 -6.70 14.56 -12.46
N THR A 285 -7.23 15.75 -12.66
CA THR A 285 -6.41 16.98 -12.69
C THR A 285 -5.91 17.34 -11.30
N GLY A 286 -6.74 17.17 -10.25
CA GLY A 286 -6.31 17.33 -8.85
C GLY A 286 -5.19 16.36 -8.47
N GLU A 287 -5.28 15.09 -8.88
CA GLU A 287 -4.22 14.09 -8.70
C GLU A 287 -2.93 14.49 -9.45
N ALA A 288 -3.05 14.88 -10.71
CA ALA A 288 -1.91 15.29 -11.52
C ALA A 288 -1.22 16.55 -10.96
N LEU A 289 -1.98 17.49 -10.39
CA LEU A 289 -1.44 18.65 -9.66
C LEU A 289 -0.66 18.22 -8.40
N ALA A 290 -1.17 17.25 -7.63
CA ALA A 290 -0.46 16.72 -6.47
C ALA A 290 0.87 16.10 -6.89
N PHE A 291 0.86 15.25 -7.90
CA PHE A 291 2.07 14.61 -8.42
C PHE A 291 3.04 15.65 -9.00
N GLY A 292 2.57 16.52 -9.89
CA GLY A 292 3.40 17.53 -10.53
C GLY A 292 4.07 18.48 -9.54
N SER A 293 3.36 18.89 -8.50
CA SER A 293 3.93 19.76 -7.47
C SER A 293 5.01 19.05 -6.64
N LEU A 294 4.81 17.79 -6.26
CA LEU A 294 5.84 17.01 -5.56
C LEU A 294 7.07 16.79 -6.43
N LEU A 295 6.90 16.51 -7.73
CA LEU A 295 8.01 16.37 -8.68
C LEU A 295 8.83 17.65 -8.80
N THR A 296 8.17 18.80 -8.86
CA THR A 296 8.85 20.11 -8.92
C THR A 296 9.54 20.51 -7.62
N GLU A 297 9.11 19.93 -6.50
CA GLU A 297 9.73 20.07 -5.17
C GLU A 297 10.87 19.07 -4.94
N GLY A 298 11.14 18.17 -5.90
CA GLY A 298 12.23 17.19 -5.83
C GLY A 298 11.83 15.84 -5.23
N TYR A 299 10.54 15.58 -5.01
CA TYR A 299 10.03 14.30 -4.53
C TYR A 299 9.63 13.40 -5.70
N PRO A 300 10.28 12.23 -5.88
CA PRO A 300 9.83 11.25 -6.87
C PRO A 300 8.41 10.75 -6.58
N VAL A 301 7.67 10.44 -7.63
CA VAL A 301 6.35 9.81 -7.52
C VAL A 301 6.38 8.49 -8.27
N ARG A 302 6.04 7.40 -7.56
CA ARG A 302 5.96 6.05 -8.10
C ARG A 302 4.56 5.50 -7.88
N LEU A 303 3.86 5.21 -8.97
CA LEU A 303 2.52 4.64 -8.98
C LEU A 303 2.56 3.29 -9.69
N ALA A 304 2.16 2.22 -9.02
CA ALA A 304 2.04 0.89 -9.59
C ALA A 304 0.64 0.32 -9.34
N GLY A 305 0.09 -0.32 -10.34
CA GLY A 305 -1.20 -0.99 -10.28
C GLY A 305 -1.65 -1.43 -11.67
N GLN A 306 -2.71 -2.22 -11.71
CA GLN A 306 -3.27 -2.72 -12.96
C GLN A 306 -3.90 -1.56 -13.74
N ASP A 307 -3.48 -1.37 -15.00
CA ASP A 307 -3.95 -0.30 -15.90
C ASP A 307 -3.78 1.13 -15.36
N SER A 308 -2.86 1.37 -14.42
CA SER A 308 -2.73 2.65 -13.71
C SER A 308 -2.26 3.81 -14.60
N THR A 309 -1.57 3.55 -15.71
CA THR A 309 -1.15 4.60 -16.66
C THR A 309 -2.36 5.32 -17.25
N ARG A 310 -3.36 4.58 -17.69
CA ARG A 310 -4.64 5.11 -18.20
C ARG A 310 -5.61 5.42 -17.06
N GLY A 311 -5.54 4.63 -16.01
CA GLY A 311 -6.56 4.46 -14.98
C GLY A 311 -7.62 3.43 -15.40
N THR A 312 -8.05 2.57 -14.48
CA THR A 312 -9.08 1.55 -14.73
C THR A 312 -10.35 2.16 -15.35
N PHE A 313 -10.73 3.34 -14.89
CA PHE A 313 -11.93 4.07 -15.33
C PHE A 313 -11.65 5.07 -16.46
N SER A 314 -10.51 4.97 -17.15
CA SER A 314 -10.10 5.89 -18.22
C SER A 314 -10.08 7.37 -17.78
N GLN A 315 -9.60 7.62 -16.57
CA GLN A 315 -9.58 8.94 -15.93
C GLN A 315 -8.21 9.62 -15.98
N ARG A 316 -7.13 8.84 -15.75
CA ARG A 316 -5.81 9.43 -15.50
C ARG A 316 -5.07 9.85 -16.75
N HIS A 317 -4.91 8.97 -17.72
CA HIS A 317 -4.16 9.20 -18.96
C HIS A 317 -2.82 9.92 -18.72
N SER A 318 -2.04 9.45 -17.74
CA SER A 318 -0.76 10.04 -17.38
C SER A 318 0.38 9.69 -18.35
N GLY A 319 0.17 8.68 -19.20
CA GLY A 319 0.99 8.35 -20.36
C GLY A 319 0.18 8.52 -21.63
N LEU A 320 0.61 9.41 -22.50
CA LEU A 320 0.02 9.64 -23.82
C LEU A 320 0.66 8.70 -24.82
N VAL A 321 -0.13 8.03 -25.64
CA VAL A 321 0.33 7.03 -26.60
C VAL A 321 0.31 7.63 -28.00
N ASN A 322 1.46 7.62 -28.67
CA ASN A 322 1.61 7.98 -30.07
C ASN A 322 0.82 6.97 -30.93
N GLN A 323 -0.05 7.47 -31.81
CA GLN A 323 -0.95 6.62 -32.59
C GLN A 323 -0.27 5.96 -33.80
N ASP A 324 0.98 6.32 -34.12
CA ASP A 324 1.71 5.77 -35.27
C ASP A 324 2.67 4.65 -34.85
N ASP A 325 3.31 4.76 -33.66
CA ASP A 325 4.39 3.85 -33.23
C ASP A 325 4.24 3.32 -31.80
N GLU A 326 3.16 3.71 -31.08
CA GLU A 326 2.87 3.35 -29.68
C GLU A 326 3.91 3.88 -28.65
N GLU A 327 4.80 4.81 -29.03
CA GLU A 327 5.68 5.45 -28.06
C GLU A 327 4.88 6.21 -27.01
N ARG A 328 5.33 6.14 -25.75
CA ARG A 328 4.64 6.76 -24.62
C ARG A 328 5.33 8.05 -24.18
N TYR A 329 4.59 9.15 -24.18
CA TYR A 329 4.99 10.42 -23.60
C TYR A 329 4.32 10.64 -22.25
N TYR A 330 5.09 11.04 -21.25
CA TYR A 330 4.61 11.27 -19.89
C TYR A 330 4.71 12.76 -19.53
N PRO A 331 3.65 13.56 -19.66
CA PRO A 331 3.67 15.01 -19.42
C PRO A 331 4.26 15.40 -18.06
N LEU A 332 3.96 14.62 -17.01
CA LEU A 332 4.49 14.84 -15.66
C LEU A 332 6.02 14.78 -15.55
N ASN A 333 6.72 14.20 -16.52
CA ASN A 333 8.19 14.20 -16.56
C ASN A 333 8.78 15.42 -17.30
N HIS A 334 7.94 16.34 -17.77
CA HIS A 334 8.34 17.46 -18.63
C HIS A 334 7.77 18.80 -18.16
N ILE A 335 7.62 18.99 -16.84
CA ILE A 335 7.11 20.23 -16.25
C ILE A 335 8.25 21.26 -16.22
N ARG A 336 9.43 20.89 -15.68
CA ARG A 336 10.64 21.70 -15.67
C ARG A 336 11.91 20.84 -15.69
N ASP A 337 13.01 21.44 -16.09
CA ASP A 337 14.32 20.79 -16.02
C ASP A 337 14.75 20.56 -14.57
N GLY A 338 15.40 19.41 -14.33
CA GLY A 338 15.92 19.05 -13.00
C GLY A 338 14.87 18.62 -11.97
N GLN A 339 13.61 18.49 -12.35
CA GLN A 339 12.57 17.94 -11.48
C GLN A 339 12.82 16.46 -11.11
N ALA A 340 12.14 15.96 -10.08
CA ALA A 340 12.14 14.56 -9.75
C ALA A 340 11.35 13.72 -10.79
N ARG A 341 11.54 12.41 -10.76
CA ARG A 341 10.96 11.48 -11.75
C ARG A 341 9.56 11.02 -11.34
N TYR A 342 8.65 11.05 -12.30
CA TYR A 342 7.38 10.31 -12.28
C TYR A 342 7.57 8.94 -12.92
N GLU A 343 7.23 7.88 -12.21
CA GLU A 343 7.22 6.51 -12.71
C GLU A 343 5.82 5.91 -12.49
N VAL A 344 5.11 5.62 -13.58
CA VAL A 344 3.84 4.91 -13.55
C VAL A 344 4.00 3.55 -14.21
N ILE A 345 3.42 2.53 -13.58
CA ILE A 345 3.62 1.13 -13.94
C ILE A 345 2.27 0.45 -14.05
N ASP A 346 1.95 -0.02 -15.26
CA ASP A 346 0.88 -0.99 -15.46
C ASP A 346 1.43 -2.33 -14.97
N SER A 347 0.97 -2.78 -13.81
CA SER A 347 1.53 -3.93 -13.12
C SER A 347 1.01 -5.26 -13.67
N ALA A 348 1.70 -6.36 -13.33
CA ALA A 348 1.13 -7.69 -13.48
C ALA A 348 -0.16 -7.84 -12.67
N LEU A 349 -1.00 -8.82 -13.05
CA LEU A 349 -2.22 -9.21 -12.32
C LEU A 349 -1.83 -9.97 -11.04
N SER A 350 -1.37 -9.24 -10.05
CA SER A 350 -0.98 -9.74 -8.72
C SER A 350 -1.15 -8.62 -7.73
N GLU A 351 -2.08 -8.74 -6.82
CA GLU A 351 -2.24 -7.79 -5.72
C GLU A 351 -1.18 -8.03 -4.65
N TYR A 352 -0.93 -9.30 -4.31
CA TYR A 352 -0.03 -9.69 -3.23
C TYR A 352 1.41 -9.23 -3.48
N ALA A 353 2.01 -9.69 -4.59
CA ALA A 353 3.42 -9.38 -4.86
C ALA A 353 3.63 -7.90 -5.21
N VAL A 354 2.72 -7.27 -5.95
CA VAL A 354 2.85 -5.86 -6.33
C VAL A 354 2.70 -4.94 -5.12
N CYS A 355 1.67 -5.15 -4.29
CA CYS A 355 1.51 -4.38 -3.04
C CYS A 355 2.71 -4.55 -2.11
N GLY A 356 3.20 -5.81 -1.94
CA GLY A 356 4.39 -6.10 -1.15
C GLY A 356 5.66 -5.44 -1.69
N PHE A 357 5.81 -5.37 -3.01
CA PHE A 357 6.92 -4.69 -3.67
C PHE A 357 6.90 -3.17 -3.38
N GLU A 358 5.76 -2.53 -3.58
CA GLU A 358 5.63 -1.09 -3.34
C GLU A 358 5.78 -0.74 -1.85
N TYR A 359 5.29 -1.61 -0.94
CA TYR A 359 5.59 -1.46 0.48
C TYR A 359 7.11 -1.53 0.73
N GLY A 360 7.80 -2.52 0.16
CA GLY A 360 9.26 -2.64 0.24
C GLY A 360 10.00 -1.43 -0.30
N TYR A 361 9.53 -0.88 -1.42
CA TYR A 361 10.08 0.35 -2.02
C TYR A 361 9.96 1.52 -1.04
N SER A 362 8.79 1.72 -0.44
CA SER A 362 8.53 2.80 0.52
C SER A 362 9.35 2.70 1.80
N LEU A 363 9.73 1.49 2.22
CA LEU A 363 10.62 1.28 3.38
C LEU A 363 12.04 1.80 3.14
N ALA A 364 12.53 1.73 1.89
CA ALA A 364 13.88 2.16 1.55
C ALA A 364 13.95 3.60 1.06
N GLU A 365 12.86 4.14 0.46
CA GLU A 365 12.81 5.51 -0.08
C GLU A 365 11.67 6.34 0.56
N PRO A 366 11.93 6.93 1.73
CA PRO A 366 10.92 7.75 2.43
C PRO A 366 10.61 9.09 1.75
N ASN A 367 11.43 9.52 0.80
CA ASN A 367 11.27 10.77 0.08
C ASN A 367 10.51 10.63 -1.25
N ALA A 368 10.06 9.42 -1.59
CA ALA A 368 9.18 9.20 -2.72
C ALA A 368 7.72 9.07 -2.28
N LEU A 369 6.79 9.63 -3.03
CA LEU A 369 5.38 9.25 -2.95
C LEU A 369 5.22 7.92 -3.66
N THR A 370 5.15 6.85 -2.89
CA THR A 370 4.96 5.49 -3.41
C THR A 370 3.50 5.10 -3.28
N LEU A 371 2.87 4.73 -4.41
CA LEU A 371 1.45 4.38 -4.45
C LEU A 371 1.27 2.99 -5.06
N TRP A 372 0.40 2.20 -4.45
CA TRP A 372 -0.19 1.01 -5.04
C TRP A 372 -1.67 1.25 -5.28
N GLU A 373 -2.15 1.05 -6.51
CA GLU A 373 -3.55 1.20 -6.88
C GLU A 373 -4.16 -0.17 -7.19
N ALA A 374 -5.18 -0.56 -6.43
CA ALA A 374 -5.99 -1.71 -6.77
C ALA A 374 -6.88 -1.38 -7.98
N GLN A 375 -7.14 -2.34 -8.87
CA GLN A 375 -8.03 -2.12 -10.02
C GLN A 375 -9.45 -1.79 -9.57
N PHE A 376 -9.95 -2.52 -8.57
CA PHE A 376 -11.06 -2.17 -7.69
C PHE A 376 -10.60 -2.43 -6.26
N GLY A 377 -11.08 -1.63 -5.31
CA GLY A 377 -10.75 -1.82 -3.90
C GLY A 377 -11.17 -3.19 -3.36
N ASP A 378 -12.20 -3.80 -3.95
CA ASP A 378 -12.65 -5.17 -3.66
C ASP A 378 -11.49 -6.18 -3.77
N PHE A 379 -10.57 -6.00 -4.71
CA PHE A 379 -9.46 -6.93 -4.96
C PHE A 379 -8.29 -6.77 -4.00
N ALA A 380 -8.32 -5.76 -3.13
CA ALA A 380 -7.30 -5.58 -2.08
C ALA A 380 -7.18 -6.80 -1.15
N ASN A 381 -8.23 -7.63 -1.06
CA ASN A 381 -8.19 -8.87 -0.30
C ASN A 381 -7.19 -9.90 -0.85
N GLY A 382 -6.80 -9.82 -2.11
CA GLY A 382 -5.68 -10.59 -2.68
C GLY A 382 -4.31 -10.24 -2.06
N ALA A 383 -4.20 -9.07 -1.44
CA ALA A 383 -3.02 -8.61 -0.71
C ALA A 383 -3.23 -8.54 0.82
N GLN A 384 -4.26 -9.22 1.37
CA GLN A 384 -4.62 -9.09 2.79
C GLN A 384 -3.46 -9.37 3.74
N ILE A 385 -2.59 -10.34 3.40
CA ILE A 385 -1.39 -10.64 4.19
C ILE A 385 -0.46 -9.42 4.29
N MET A 386 -0.34 -8.62 3.23
CA MET A 386 0.46 -7.40 3.25
C MET A 386 -0.13 -6.37 4.20
N PHE A 387 -1.45 -6.19 4.18
CA PHE A 387 -2.12 -5.29 5.11
C PHE A 387 -1.97 -5.75 6.55
N ASP A 388 -2.25 -7.01 6.86
CA ASP A 388 -2.24 -7.55 8.21
C ASP A 388 -0.84 -7.62 8.82
N GLN A 389 0.15 -8.08 8.06
CA GLN A 389 1.44 -8.46 8.61
C GLN A 389 2.53 -7.41 8.43
N PHE A 390 2.38 -6.48 7.47
CA PHE A 390 3.40 -5.49 7.15
C PHE A 390 2.89 -4.06 7.28
N ILE A 391 1.89 -3.66 6.49
CA ILE A 391 1.49 -2.25 6.35
C ILE A 391 0.89 -1.71 7.66
N SER A 392 -0.03 -2.47 8.30
CA SER A 392 -0.71 -2.05 9.53
C SER A 392 0.17 -2.14 10.77
N SER A 393 1.16 -3.04 10.80
CA SER A 393 1.83 -3.46 12.03
C SER A 393 3.36 -3.37 11.99
N GLY A 394 3.95 -3.06 10.83
CA GLY A 394 5.40 -3.06 10.64
C GLY A 394 6.14 -2.04 11.52
N GLU A 395 5.53 -0.88 11.80
CA GLU A 395 6.10 0.10 12.71
C GLU A 395 6.08 -0.39 14.16
N SER A 396 4.96 -0.94 14.63
CA SER A 396 4.83 -1.45 16.00
C SER A 396 5.73 -2.67 16.27
N LYS A 397 5.81 -3.62 15.31
CA LYS A 397 6.59 -4.85 15.49
C LYS A 397 8.09 -4.67 15.28
N TRP A 398 8.46 -3.83 14.31
CA TRP A 398 9.84 -3.79 13.79
C TRP A 398 10.42 -2.40 13.73
N LEU A 399 9.70 -1.39 14.19
CA LEU A 399 10.08 0.02 14.09
C LEU A 399 10.37 0.42 12.63
N ARG A 400 9.57 -0.07 11.68
CA ARG A 400 9.71 0.24 10.25
C ARG A 400 8.52 1.06 9.77
N MET A 401 8.75 2.36 9.60
CA MET A 401 7.77 3.27 9.03
C MET A 401 7.66 3.10 7.51
N SER A 402 6.50 3.41 6.98
CA SER A 402 6.20 3.41 5.55
C SER A 402 5.32 4.60 5.19
N GLY A 403 5.60 5.23 4.06
CA GLY A 403 4.75 6.26 3.46
C GLY A 403 3.86 5.73 2.33
N LEU A 404 3.70 4.41 2.21
CA LEU A 404 2.89 3.79 1.15
C LEU A 404 1.47 4.33 1.14
N VAL A 405 0.99 4.69 -0.05
CA VAL A 405 -0.41 5.04 -0.30
C VAL A 405 -1.08 3.89 -1.04
N CYS A 406 -2.18 3.39 -0.49
CA CYS A 406 -3.03 2.39 -1.15
C CYS A 406 -4.28 3.09 -1.68
N LEU A 407 -4.43 3.15 -3.00
CA LEU A 407 -5.60 3.71 -3.68
C LEU A 407 -6.59 2.60 -3.96
N LEU A 408 -7.76 2.67 -3.32
CA LEU A 408 -8.76 1.61 -3.33
C LEU A 408 -10.07 2.15 -3.88
N PRO A 409 -10.38 1.94 -5.19
CA PRO A 409 -11.66 2.36 -5.76
C PRO A 409 -12.83 1.75 -4.99
N HIS A 410 -13.71 2.63 -4.49
CA HIS A 410 -14.82 2.29 -3.60
C HIS A 410 -16.03 3.18 -3.91
N GLY A 411 -17.22 2.60 -3.94
CA GLY A 411 -18.47 3.32 -4.17
C GLY A 411 -19.56 2.39 -4.68
N TYR A 412 -20.80 2.64 -4.25
CA TYR A 412 -21.99 1.86 -4.59
C TYR A 412 -22.70 2.49 -5.79
N GLU A 413 -22.56 1.88 -6.95
CA GLU A 413 -22.99 2.44 -8.25
C GLU A 413 -23.78 1.44 -9.11
N GLY A 414 -24.29 0.38 -8.49
CA GLY A 414 -25.06 -0.66 -9.19
C GLY A 414 -24.23 -1.66 -9.98
N GLN A 415 -22.92 -1.70 -9.78
CA GLN A 415 -22.00 -2.60 -10.49
C GLN A 415 -21.92 -4.02 -9.89
N GLY A 416 -22.58 -4.27 -8.77
CA GLY A 416 -22.61 -5.57 -8.11
C GLY A 416 -21.60 -5.74 -6.97
N PRO A 417 -21.58 -6.94 -6.35
CA PRO A 417 -20.86 -7.19 -5.10
C PRO A 417 -19.34 -7.02 -5.16
N GLU A 418 -18.70 -7.42 -6.25
CA GLU A 418 -17.23 -7.46 -6.36
C GLU A 418 -16.62 -6.17 -6.94
N HIS A 419 -17.44 -5.13 -7.16
CA HIS A 419 -17.04 -3.85 -7.77
C HIS A 419 -17.57 -2.63 -7.02
N SER A 420 -17.93 -2.80 -5.74
CA SER A 420 -18.57 -1.76 -4.94
C SER A 420 -17.77 -1.40 -3.68
N SER A 421 -17.24 -2.36 -2.95
CA SER A 421 -16.65 -2.13 -1.64
C SER A 421 -15.20 -2.54 -1.52
N ALA A 422 -14.34 -1.60 -1.17
CA ALA A 422 -12.98 -1.88 -0.73
C ALA A 422 -12.90 -2.50 0.68
N ARG A 423 -14.07 -2.78 1.31
CA ARG A 423 -14.15 -3.30 2.68
C ARG A 423 -13.51 -2.35 3.70
N LEU A 424 -13.97 -1.11 3.70
CA LEU A 424 -13.54 -0.05 4.61
C LEU A 424 -13.49 -0.50 6.08
N GLU A 425 -14.48 -1.28 6.51
CA GLU A 425 -14.60 -1.84 7.86
C GLU A 425 -13.39 -2.68 8.28
N ARG A 426 -12.74 -3.38 7.37
CA ARG A 426 -11.55 -4.19 7.66
C ARG A 426 -10.35 -3.33 8.02
N PHE A 427 -10.15 -2.24 7.29
CA PHE A 427 -9.07 -1.29 7.59
C PHE A 427 -9.33 -0.54 8.90
N LEU A 428 -10.58 -0.15 9.16
CA LEU A 428 -10.96 0.53 10.40
C LEU A 428 -10.79 -0.38 11.62
N GLN A 429 -11.09 -1.67 11.48
CA GLN A 429 -10.91 -2.64 12.56
C GLN A 429 -9.43 -2.83 12.95
N MET A 430 -8.50 -2.66 12.00
CA MET A 430 -7.05 -2.76 12.24
C MET A 430 -6.41 -1.45 12.75
N CYS A 431 -7.18 -0.39 12.96
CA CYS A 431 -6.68 0.89 13.46
C CYS A 431 -6.24 0.80 14.93
N GLY A 432 -5.04 1.25 15.22
CA GLY A 432 -4.48 1.30 16.58
C GLY A 432 -3.14 2.02 16.62
N GLN A 433 -2.86 2.76 17.69
CA GLN A 433 -1.56 3.44 17.91
C GLN A 433 -1.17 4.41 16.78
N ASP A 434 -2.13 5.04 16.11
CA ASP A 434 -1.91 5.88 14.92
C ASP A 434 -1.08 5.19 13.83
N ASN A 435 -1.29 3.87 13.64
CA ASN A 435 -0.50 3.02 12.74
C ASN A 435 -0.58 3.43 11.27
N TRP A 436 -1.70 3.93 10.81
CA TRP A 436 -1.93 4.41 9.45
C TRP A 436 -3.00 5.51 9.39
N ILE A 437 -3.32 5.96 8.19
CA ILE A 437 -4.39 6.92 7.93
C ILE A 437 -5.44 6.21 7.07
N VAL A 438 -6.73 6.35 7.44
CA VAL A 438 -7.85 5.86 6.63
C VAL A 438 -8.72 7.05 6.24
N ALA A 439 -8.91 7.26 4.94
CA ALA A 439 -9.61 8.42 4.41
C ALA A 439 -10.49 8.08 3.20
N ASN A 440 -11.53 8.90 3.00
CA ASN A 440 -12.43 8.85 1.85
C ASN A 440 -12.78 10.29 1.46
N CYS A 441 -11.96 10.88 0.60
CA CYS A 441 -12.14 12.27 0.16
C CYS A 441 -13.35 12.40 -0.77
N SER A 442 -14.05 13.53 -0.65
CA SER A 442 -15.20 13.85 -1.48
C SER A 442 -14.92 14.93 -2.54
N THR A 443 -13.76 15.59 -2.50
CA THR A 443 -13.39 16.64 -3.46
C THR A 443 -12.00 16.44 -4.04
N PRO A 444 -11.74 16.87 -5.30
CA PRO A 444 -10.42 16.82 -5.91
C PRO A 444 -9.34 17.55 -5.11
N ALA A 445 -9.65 18.72 -4.55
CA ALA A 445 -8.71 19.50 -3.77
C ALA A 445 -8.33 18.80 -2.45
N ASN A 446 -9.28 18.21 -1.75
CA ASN A 446 -8.96 17.50 -0.52
C ASN A 446 -8.12 16.24 -0.79
N TYR A 447 -8.36 15.56 -1.91
CA TYR A 447 -7.52 14.47 -2.40
C TYR A 447 -6.09 14.94 -2.76
N PHE A 448 -5.94 16.05 -3.46
CA PHE A 448 -4.64 16.69 -3.72
C PHE A 448 -3.89 16.94 -2.41
N HIS A 449 -4.53 17.55 -1.43
CA HIS A 449 -3.90 17.89 -0.16
C HIS A 449 -3.47 16.67 0.66
N ILE A 450 -4.26 15.60 0.71
CA ILE A 450 -3.90 14.40 1.47
C ILE A 450 -2.70 13.68 0.87
N LEU A 451 -2.58 13.66 -0.47
CA LEU A 451 -1.42 13.08 -1.15
C LEU A 451 -0.15 13.85 -0.86
N ARG A 452 -0.18 15.18 -0.97
CA ARG A 452 0.98 16.02 -0.66
C ARG A 452 1.37 15.94 0.82
N ARG A 453 0.37 15.86 1.69
CA ARG A 453 0.58 15.72 3.14
C ARG A 453 1.43 14.51 3.52
N GLN A 454 1.40 13.43 2.73
CA GLN A 454 2.23 12.25 2.95
C GLN A 454 3.73 12.59 2.98
N LEU A 455 4.18 13.56 2.21
CA LEU A 455 5.58 13.96 2.14
C LEU A 455 5.91 15.26 2.91
N HIS A 456 4.93 16.13 3.11
CA HIS A 456 5.11 17.40 3.84
C HIS A 456 5.06 17.25 5.38
N ARG A 457 4.83 16.04 5.91
CA ARG A 457 4.96 15.75 7.33
C ARG A 457 6.38 15.34 7.68
N SER A 458 6.79 15.62 8.93
CA SER A 458 8.08 15.17 9.46
C SER A 458 8.14 13.67 9.76
N TYR A 459 7.06 12.93 9.56
CA TYR A 459 6.96 11.48 9.76
C TYR A 459 6.25 10.82 8.56
N ARG A 460 6.37 9.50 8.47
CA ARG A 460 5.68 8.69 7.45
C ARG A 460 4.71 7.73 8.10
N LYS A 461 3.49 7.65 7.56
CA LYS A 461 2.46 6.66 7.90
C LYS A 461 1.80 6.17 6.62
N PRO A 462 1.44 4.90 6.51
CA PRO A 462 0.66 4.42 5.37
C PRO A 462 -0.67 5.17 5.27
N LEU A 463 -1.14 5.37 4.05
CA LEU A 463 -2.45 5.95 3.75
C LEU A 463 -3.30 4.92 3.01
N ILE A 464 -4.42 4.54 3.62
CA ILE A 464 -5.48 3.75 3.01
C ILE A 464 -6.53 4.75 2.50
N MET A 465 -6.57 4.93 1.19
CA MET A 465 -7.40 5.94 0.53
C MET A 465 -8.51 5.28 -0.28
N MET A 466 -9.76 5.46 0.16
CA MET A 466 -10.93 5.13 -0.65
C MET A 466 -11.02 6.13 -1.79
N THR A 467 -10.87 5.67 -3.04
CA THR A 467 -10.93 6.52 -4.23
C THR A 467 -12.28 6.36 -4.93
N PRO A 468 -12.82 7.42 -5.54
CA PRO A 468 -14.12 7.35 -6.18
C PRO A 468 -14.07 6.70 -7.57
N LYS A 469 -15.25 6.36 -8.06
CA LYS A 469 -15.50 5.92 -9.43
C LYS A 469 -16.36 6.95 -10.19
N SER A 470 -17.62 7.11 -9.84
CA SER A 470 -18.51 8.09 -10.49
C SER A 470 -18.11 9.54 -10.26
N LEU A 471 -17.57 9.87 -9.06
CA LEU A 471 -17.11 11.24 -8.79
C LEU A 471 -15.95 11.69 -9.68
N LEU A 472 -15.25 10.76 -10.35
CA LEU A 472 -14.23 11.10 -11.34
C LEU A 472 -14.76 11.98 -12.48
N ARG A 473 -16.07 11.96 -12.72
CA ARG A 473 -16.75 12.74 -13.77
C ARG A 473 -18.02 13.45 -13.30
N HIS A 474 -18.26 13.49 -12.00
CA HIS A 474 -19.44 14.12 -11.43
C HIS A 474 -19.35 15.64 -11.54
N LYS A 475 -20.40 16.30 -12.03
CA LYS A 475 -20.39 17.74 -12.32
C LYS A 475 -20.16 18.62 -11.09
N LEU A 476 -20.62 18.16 -9.92
CA LEU A 476 -20.46 18.88 -8.65
C LEU A 476 -19.17 18.49 -7.92
N ALA A 477 -18.53 17.36 -8.25
CA ALA A 477 -17.28 16.91 -7.63
C ALA A 477 -16.07 17.55 -8.32
N VAL A 478 -16.01 18.87 -8.30
CA VAL A 478 -14.97 19.70 -8.90
C VAL A 478 -14.42 20.67 -7.85
N SER A 479 -13.27 21.25 -8.12
CA SER A 479 -12.63 22.26 -7.27
C SER A 479 -12.22 23.48 -8.06
N THR A 480 -11.90 24.57 -7.37
CA THR A 480 -11.40 25.81 -7.96
C THR A 480 -9.89 25.95 -7.74
N ALA A 481 -9.22 26.82 -8.50
CA ALA A 481 -7.80 27.10 -8.31
C ALA A 481 -7.45 27.54 -6.87
N ALA A 482 -8.35 28.27 -6.21
CA ALA A 482 -8.17 28.71 -4.83
C ALA A 482 -8.06 27.53 -3.84
N ASP A 483 -8.73 26.43 -4.13
CA ASP A 483 -8.73 25.25 -3.24
C ASP A 483 -7.38 24.50 -3.22
N PHE A 484 -6.50 24.76 -4.17
CA PHE A 484 -5.15 24.17 -4.27
C PHE A 484 -4.04 25.11 -3.85
N THR A 485 -4.33 26.42 -3.79
CA THR A 485 -3.32 27.47 -3.64
C THR A 485 -3.29 28.07 -2.23
N THR A 486 -2.54 29.14 -2.06
CA THR A 486 -2.23 29.78 -0.76
C THR A 486 -3.43 29.88 0.17
N GLY A 487 -3.27 29.38 1.39
CA GLY A 487 -4.29 29.39 2.42
C GLY A 487 -5.13 28.10 2.49
N SER A 488 -5.02 27.22 1.47
CA SER A 488 -5.71 25.93 1.46
C SER A 488 -4.89 24.83 2.17
N SER A 489 -5.55 23.78 2.61
CA SER A 489 -4.93 22.61 3.25
C SER A 489 -5.89 21.46 3.33
N PHE A 490 -5.42 20.27 3.70
CA PHE A 490 -6.28 19.12 3.93
C PHE A 490 -7.25 19.34 5.10
N HIS A 491 -8.53 19.11 4.84
CA HIS A 491 -9.60 19.12 5.85
C HIS A 491 -10.02 17.69 6.19
N ARG A 492 -9.95 17.32 7.48
CA ARG A 492 -10.40 16.01 7.96
C ARG A 492 -11.92 15.90 8.00
N VAL A 493 -12.58 17.05 8.09
CA VAL A 493 -14.03 17.23 8.06
C VAL A 493 -14.30 18.41 7.13
N LEU A 494 -15.25 18.28 6.23
CA LEU A 494 -15.70 19.36 5.35
C LEU A 494 -17.14 19.76 5.72
N TRP A 495 -17.33 21.05 5.87
CA TRP A 495 -18.61 21.66 6.15
C TRP A 495 -19.57 21.61 4.95
N ASP A 496 -20.79 22.05 5.17
CA ASP A 496 -21.80 22.11 4.12
C ASP A 496 -21.43 23.12 3.03
N SER A 497 -21.56 22.73 1.77
CA SER A 497 -21.29 23.61 0.62
C SER A 497 -22.22 24.83 0.53
N ALA A 498 -23.38 24.76 1.18
CA ALA A 498 -24.26 25.93 1.29
C ALA A 498 -23.62 27.10 2.06
N GLN A 499 -22.67 26.83 2.95
CA GLN A 499 -21.93 27.88 3.67
C GLN A 499 -20.91 28.61 2.79
N SER A 500 -20.39 27.95 1.75
CA SER A 500 -19.50 28.58 0.76
C SER A 500 -20.23 29.17 -0.44
N GLY A 501 -21.57 29.08 -0.47
CA GLY A 501 -22.38 29.57 -1.59
C GLY A 501 -22.35 28.66 -2.82
N GLU A 502 -21.91 27.43 -2.66
CA GLU A 502 -21.81 26.42 -3.74
C GLU A 502 -23.09 25.57 -3.89
N SER A 503 -24.03 25.69 -2.95
CA SER A 503 -25.35 25.06 -2.99
C SER A 503 -26.44 26.05 -3.36
N GLN A 504 -27.52 25.57 -3.93
CA GLN A 504 -28.71 26.38 -4.24
C GLN A 504 -29.56 26.67 -2.98
N THR A 505 -29.42 25.85 -1.94
CA THR A 505 -30.14 25.99 -0.68
C THR A 505 -29.43 27.00 0.22
N GLN A 506 -30.17 27.93 0.78
CA GLN A 506 -29.70 28.82 1.83
C GLN A 506 -30.16 28.24 3.19
N LEU A 507 -29.20 27.80 3.99
CA LEU A 507 -29.48 27.21 5.30
C LEU A 507 -30.02 28.23 6.29
N LYS A 508 -30.88 27.78 7.18
CA LYS A 508 -31.31 28.50 8.38
C LYS A 508 -30.14 28.79 9.32
N PRO A 509 -30.29 29.75 10.25
CA PRO A 509 -29.30 29.96 11.32
C PRO A 509 -29.02 28.66 12.08
N ASP A 510 -27.79 28.48 12.58
CA ASP A 510 -27.32 27.27 13.25
C ASP A 510 -28.27 26.73 14.32
N ALA A 511 -28.90 27.62 15.13
CA ALA A 511 -29.84 27.25 16.17
C ALA A 511 -31.18 26.70 15.65
N GLU A 512 -31.49 26.88 14.38
CA GLU A 512 -32.71 26.42 13.72
C GLU A 512 -32.49 25.19 12.86
N ILE A 513 -31.25 24.71 12.73
CA ILE A 513 -30.94 23.44 12.09
C ILE A 513 -31.53 22.31 12.94
N LYS A 514 -32.39 21.51 12.34
CA LYS A 514 -33.06 20.40 13.01
C LYS A 514 -32.29 19.07 12.90
N ARG A 515 -31.49 18.92 11.85
CA ARG A 515 -30.76 17.67 11.57
C ARG A 515 -29.39 17.94 10.99
N VAL A 516 -28.40 17.19 11.48
CA VAL A 516 -27.08 17.09 10.89
C VAL A 516 -26.91 15.69 10.32
N VAL A 517 -26.70 15.59 9.01
CA VAL A 517 -26.41 14.33 8.31
C VAL A 517 -24.92 14.25 8.07
N MET A 518 -24.23 13.41 8.84
CA MET A 518 -22.83 13.10 8.66
C MET A 518 -22.69 11.96 7.66
N CYS A 519 -21.78 12.08 6.71
CA CYS A 519 -21.53 11.07 5.67
C CYS A 519 -20.08 11.11 5.20
N SER A 520 -19.71 10.24 4.25
CA SER A 520 -18.39 10.23 3.62
C SER A 520 -18.48 9.78 2.17
N GLY A 521 -17.61 10.32 1.31
CA GLY A 521 -17.51 9.94 -0.09
C GLY A 521 -18.72 10.33 -0.95
N LYS A 522 -19.07 9.46 -1.89
CA LYS A 522 -20.03 9.74 -2.97
C LYS A 522 -21.44 10.10 -2.49
N VAL A 523 -21.94 9.47 -1.43
CA VAL A 523 -23.32 9.68 -0.94
C VAL A 523 -23.61 11.13 -0.57
N TYR A 524 -22.57 11.92 -0.28
CA TYR A 524 -22.71 13.35 -0.07
C TYR A 524 -23.41 14.05 -1.23
N TYR A 525 -23.04 13.71 -2.46
CA TYR A 525 -23.61 14.36 -3.64
C TYR A 525 -25.06 13.93 -3.89
N ASP A 526 -25.41 12.68 -3.62
CA ASP A 526 -26.78 12.21 -3.71
C ASP A 526 -27.67 12.95 -2.68
N LEU A 527 -27.14 13.14 -1.45
CA LEU A 527 -27.82 13.92 -0.40
C LEU A 527 -27.94 15.41 -0.76
N LEU A 528 -26.89 16.00 -1.31
CA LEU A 528 -26.85 17.42 -1.71
C LEU A 528 -27.87 17.72 -2.81
N GLU A 529 -27.89 16.93 -3.88
CA GLU A 529 -28.81 17.11 -5.01
C GLU A 529 -30.27 16.97 -4.56
N GLU A 530 -30.58 15.97 -3.74
CA GLU A 530 -31.94 15.76 -3.25
C GLU A 530 -32.36 16.81 -2.22
N ARG A 531 -31.47 17.24 -1.31
CA ARG A 531 -31.73 18.34 -0.37
C ARG A 531 -32.08 19.62 -1.11
N ASP A 532 -31.26 19.97 -2.10
CA ASP A 532 -31.45 21.19 -2.89
C ASP A 532 -32.73 21.11 -3.74
N ALA A 533 -33.05 19.94 -4.32
CA ALA A 533 -34.28 19.74 -5.06
C ALA A 533 -35.53 19.87 -4.21
N ARG A 534 -35.48 19.50 -2.92
CA ARG A 534 -36.57 19.66 -1.96
C ARG A 534 -36.58 21.03 -1.26
N GLY A 535 -35.55 21.83 -1.40
CA GLY A 535 -35.40 23.12 -0.72
C GLY A 535 -35.33 23.01 0.80
N LEU A 536 -34.73 21.94 1.34
CA LEU A 536 -34.61 21.70 2.77
C LEU A 536 -33.52 22.61 3.37
N ASP A 537 -33.95 23.63 4.11
CA ASP A 537 -33.07 24.67 4.67
C ASP A 537 -32.68 24.42 6.15
N ASP A 538 -33.23 23.37 6.77
CA ASP A 538 -33.00 22.99 8.18
C ASP A 538 -32.22 21.66 8.34
N VAL A 539 -31.63 21.15 7.25
CA VAL A 539 -30.77 19.96 7.20
C VAL A 539 -29.35 20.34 6.80
N TYR A 540 -28.39 20.13 7.70
CA TYR A 540 -26.95 20.38 7.49
C TYR A 540 -26.23 19.11 7.06
N LEU A 541 -25.41 19.17 6.00
CA LEU A 541 -24.62 18.05 5.50
C LEU A 541 -23.15 18.19 5.91
N LEU A 542 -22.63 17.22 6.66
CA LEU A 542 -21.25 17.22 7.15
C LEU A 542 -20.48 16.01 6.61
N ARG A 543 -19.32 16.28 6.00
CA ARG A 543 -18.47 15.22 5.42
C ARG A 543 -17.32 14.86 6.34
N VAL A 544 -17.18 13.57 6.67
CA VAL A 544 -16.01 13.03 7.36
C VAL A 544 -15.07 12.47 6.30
N GLU A 545 -13.99 13.20 6.02
CA GLU A 545 -13.02 12.90 4.96
C GLU A 545 -11.89 11.97 5.43
N GLN A 546 -11.55 12.02 6.71
CA GLN A 546 -10.60 11.13 7.35
C GLN A 546 -11.25 10.43 8.53
N PHE A 547 -11.27 9.09 8.49
CA PHE A 547 -11.80 8.26 9.58
C PHE A 547 -10.76 8.04 10.68
N TYR A 548 -9.52 7.78 10.30
CA TYR A 548 -8.45 7.49 11.27
C TYR A 548 -7.14 8.21 10.89
N PRO A 549 -6.39 8.76 11.85
CA PRO A 549 -6.83 9.04 13.22
C PRO A 549 -8.13 9.86 13.25
N PHE A 550 -9.02 9.51 14.19
CA PHE A 550 -10.37 10.08 14.25
C PHE A 550 -10.33 11.60 14.48
N PRO A 551 -11.07 12.41 13.71
CA PRO A 551 -10.99 13.86 13.77
C PRO A 551 -11.84 14.47 14.89
N ALA A 552 -11.70 13.95 16.12
CA ALA A 552 -12.53 14.30 17.27
C ALA A 552 -12.63 15.81 17.52
N LEU A 553 -11.49 16.50 17.56
CA LEU A 553 -11.48 17.96 17.83
C LEU A 553 -12.15 18.78 16.72
N SER A 554 -12.04 18.35 15.47
CA SER A 554 -12.70 19.02 14.35
C SER A 554 -14.22 18.81 14.43
N LEU A 555 -14.66 17.61 14.79
CA LEU A 555 -16.09 17.31 14.96
C LEU A 555 -16.67 18.01 16.19
N VAL A 556 -15.97 18.07 17.32
CA VAL A 556 -16.39 18.84 18.51
C VAL A 556 -16.65 20.29 18.11
N LYS A 557 -15.68 20.94 17.44
CA LYS A 557 -15.80 22.33 17.02
C LYS A 557 -16.97 22.57 16.06
N GLU A 558 -17.20 21.65 15.13
CA GLU A 558 -18.25 21.82 14.12
C GLU A 558 -19.64 21.50 14.68
N LEU A 559 -19.79 20.39 15.42
CA LEU A 559 -21.09 19.94 15.94
C LEU A 559 -21.56 20.77 17.16
N GLU A 560 -20.64 21.48 17.85
CA GLU A 560 -21.02 22.39 18.95
C GLU A 560 -22.02 23.46 18.51
N ARG A 561 -22.05 23.81 17.24
CA ARG A 561 -23.01 24.75 16.62
C ARG A 561 -24.42 24.22 16.60
N PHE A 562 -24.62 22.90 16.62
CA PHE A 562 -25.90 22.21 16.36
C PHE A 562 -26.34 21.31 17.52
N LYS A 563 -26.13 21.72 18.78
CA LYS A 563 -26.40 20.89 19.97
C LYS A 563 -27.83 20.37 20.06
N GLY A 564 -28.79 21.08 19.50
CA GLY A 564 -30.21 20.71 19.51
C GLY A 564 -30.64 19.80 18.36
N ALA A 565 -29.82 19.64 17.34
CA ALA A 565 -30.19 18.92 16.15
C ALA A 565 -30.11 17.38 16.32
N GLU A 566 -30.93 16.65 15.58
CA GLU A 566 -30.81 15.21 15.45
C GLU A 566 -29.52 14.89 14.66
N MET A 567 -28.73 13.94 15.13
CA MET A 567 -27.47 13.53 14.53
C MET A 567 -27.61 12.21 13.79
N ILE A 568 -27.30 12.20 12.49
CA ILE A 568 -27.42 11.02 11.64
C ILE A 568 -26.03 10.68 11.07
N TRP A 569 -25.72 9.39 11.02
CA TRP A 569 -24.69 8.85 10.15
C TRP A 569 -25.35 8.17 8.95
N CYS A 570 -25.09 8.68 7.74
CA CYS A 570 -25.58 8.13 6.49
C CYS A 570 -24.43 7.50 5.70
N GLN A 571 -24.57 6.22 5.35
CA GLN A 571 -23.60 5.49 4.50
C GLN A 571 -24.31 4.61 3.48
N GLU A 572 -23.61 4.30 2.39
CA GLU A 572 -24.10 3.43 1.33
C GLU A 572 -23.95 1.94 1.65
N GLU A 573 -22.93 1.61 2.42
CA GLU A 573 -22.61 0.24 2.84
C GLU A 573 -23.71 -0.32 3.77
N PRO A 574 -23.91 -1.66 3.76
CA PRO A 574 -24.77 -2.31 4.74
C PRO A 574 -24.38 -1.99 6.19
N LYS A 575 -25.33 -2.00 7.11
CA LYS A 575 -25.13 -1.63 8.53
C LYS A 575 -23.99 -2.38 9.22
N ASN A 576 -23.73 -3.64 8.84
CA ASN A 576 -22.63 -4.45 9.37
C ASN A 576 -21.29 -4.22 8.65
N GLN A 577 -21.25 -3.31 7.68
CA GLN A 577 -20.08 -3.00 6.85
C GLN A 577 -19.83 -1.48 6.84
N GLY A 578 -18.80 -1.03 6.15
CA GLY A 578 -18.46 0.38 6.07
C GLY A 578 -17.97 0.95 7.40
N ALA A 579 -18.27 2.22 7.66
CA ALA A 579 -17.72 2.94 8.80
C ALA A 579 -18.58 2.81 10.08
N TRP A 580 -19.83 2.38 10.01
CA TRP A 580 -20.80 2.51 11.11
C TRP A 580 -20.25 2.02 12.46
N THR A 581 -19.78 0.79 12.55
CA THR A 581 -19.34 0.19 13.82
C THR A 581 -18.11 0.88 14.43
N PHE A 582 -17.30 1.55 13.60
CA PHE A 582 -16.18 2.37 14.04
C PHE A 582 -16.62 3.78 14.42
N ILE A 583 -17.49 4.40 13.62
CA ILE A 583 -17.82 5.82 13.75
C ILE A 583 -18.82 6.08 14.89
N GLU A 584 -19.78 5.17 15.14
CA GLU A 584 -20.82 5.31 16.14
C GLU A 584 -20.27 5.67 17.53
N PRO A 585 -19.38 4.88 18.16
CA PRO A 585 -18.87 5.18 19.49
C PRO A 585 -18.02 6.45 19.53
N ASN A 586 -17.33 6.76 18.43
CA ASN A 586 -16.52 7.98 18.34
C ASN A 586 -17.39 9.23 18.22
N ILE A 587 -18.48 9.18 17.46
CA ILE A 587 -19.44 10.30 17.40
C ILE A 587 -20.17 10.43 18.73
N GLU A 588 -20.60 9.33 19.38
CA GLU A 588 -21.21 9.34 20.71
C GLU A 588 -20.31 10.07 21.73
N TRP A 589 -19.00 9.79 21.70
CA TRP A 589 -18.03 10.49 22.52
C TRP A 589 -18.00 12.01 22.23
N VAL A 590 -18.04 12.41 20.95
CA VAL A 590 -18.08 13.83 20.56
C VAL A 590 -19.36 14.50 21.07
N LEU A 591 -20.52 13.85 20.87
CA LEU A 591 -21.81 14.38 21.27
C LEU A 591 -21.92 14.55 22.79
N GLY A 592 -21.40 13.58 23.57
CA GLY A 592 -21.29 13.72 25.03
C GLY A 592 -20.37 14.86 25.45
N ARG A 593 -19.31 15.12 24.70
CA ARG A 593 -18.34 16.21 24.99
C ARG A 593 -18.90 17.62 24.78
N ILE A 594 -19.88 17.77 23.89
CA ILE A 594 -20.56 19.05 23.61
C ILE A 594 -21.87 19.20 24.32
N ASP A 595 -22.28 18.24 25.15
CA ASP A 595 -23.61 18.21 25.83
C ASP A 595 -24.76 18.31 24.82
N ALA A 596 -24.71 17.55 23.73
CA ALA A 596 -25.75 17.52 22.71
C ALA A 596 -27.07 16.93 23.27
N THR A 597 -28.23 17.43 22.80
CA THR A 597 -29.54 16.90 23.16
C THR A 597 -29.71 15.43 22.75
N HIS A 598 -29.20 15.09 21.54
CA HIS A 598 -29.16 13.73 21.02
C HIS A 598 -27.74 13.19 21.17
N GLN A 599 -27.46 12.39 22.19
CA GLN A 599 -26.12 11.92 22.52
C GLN A 599 -25.64 10.72 21.72
N ARG A 600 -26.48 10.16 20.85
CA ARG A 600 -26.14 9.04 19.96
C ARG A 600 -26.53 9.36 18.54
N PRO A 601 -25.68 9.06 17.55
CA PRO A 601 -26.08 9.18 16.16
C PRO A 601 -27.05 8.07 15.78
N ARG A 602 -27.98 8.37 14.88
CA ARG A 602 -28.85 7.37 14.25
C ARG A 602 -28.23 6.91 12.94
N TYR A 603 -28.23 5.61 12.72
CA TYR A 603 -27.82 5.02 11.46
C TYR A 603 -28.90 5.20 10.40
N VAL A 604 -28.46 5.62 9.20
CA VAL A 604 -29.26 5.59 7.97
C VAL A 604 -28.43 4.94 6.87
N GLY A 605 -28.96 3.94 6.21
CA GLY A 605 -28.28 3.19 5.17
C GLY A 605 -28.93 1.84 4.90
N ARG A 606 -28.22 0.98 4.18
CA ARG A 606 -28.72 -0.36 3.85
C ARG A 606 -28.80 -1.26 5.07
N ALA A 607 -29.76 -2.18 5.05
CA ALA A 607 -29.87 -3.24 6.06
C ALA A 607 -28.61 -4.12 6.08
N THR A 608 -28.43 -4.89 7.16
CA THR A 608 -27.32 -5.86 7.26
C THR A 608 -27.35 -6.86 6.10
N SER A 609 -26.18 -7.16 5.56
CA SER A 609 -26.05 -8.07 4.42
C SER A 609 -24.72 -8.83 4.49
N ALA A 610 -24.73 -10.09 4.05
CA ALA A 610 -23.51 -10.88 3.88
C ALA A 610 -22.72 -10.42 2.63
N SER A 611 -23.41 -9.94 1.60
CA SER A 611 -22.84 -9.38 0.37
C SER A 611 -22.64 -7.86 0.52
N PRO A 612 -21.57 -7.27 -0.03
CA PRO A 612 -21.39 -5.81 0.02
C PRO A 612 -22.51 -5.05 -0.68
N ALA A 613 -22.92 -5.51 -1.86
CA ALA A 613 -23.92 -4.86 -2.69
C ALA A 613 -24.87 -5.88 -3.31
N THR A 614 -26.01 -5.40 -3.80
CA THR A 614 -26.96 -6.20 -4.58
C THR A 614 -26.44 -6.44 -6.00
N GLY A 615 -26.75 -7.62 -6.57
CA GLY A 615 -26.45 -7.94 -7.97
C GLY A 615 -27.41 -7.32 -9.00
N LEU A 616 -28.47 -6.64 -8.55
CA LEU A 616 -29.51 -6.07 -9.42
C LEU A 616 -29.50 -4.54 -9.33
N ALA A 617 -29.35 -3.87 -10.48
CA ALA A 617 -29.35 -2.42 -10.57
C ALA A 617 -30.67 -1.78 -10.09
N SER A 618 -31.81 -2.43 -10.29
CA SER A 618 -33.11 -1.96 -9.80
C SER A 618 -33.19 -1.95 -8.27
N GLN A 619 -32.65 -2.99 -7.61
CA GLN A 619 -32.59 -3.02 -6.14
C GLN A 619 -31.60 -1.99 -5.61
N HIS A 620 -30.45 -1.83 -6.27
CA HIS A 620 -29.50 -0.77 -5.91
C HIS A 620 -30.18 0.60 -5.93
N LYS A 621 -30.87 0.94 -7.01
CA LYS A 621 -31.59 2.21 -7.17
C LYS A 621 -32.62 2.42 -6.06
N ALA A 622 -33.47 1.43 -5.81
CA ALA A 622 -34.49 1.50 -4.77
C ALA A 622 -33.89 1.69 -3.37
N GLN A 623 -32.80 0.99 -3.06
CA GLN A 623 -32.09 1.13 -1.79
C GLN A 623 -31.40 2.50 -1.64
N GLN A 624 -30.84 3.03 -2.72
CA GLN A 624 -30.18 4.34 -2.72
C GLN A 624 -31.23 5.45 -2.50
N GLU A 625 -32.33 5.41 -3.22
CA GLU A 625 -33.44 6.35 -3.05
C GLU A 625 -34.03 6.29 -1.62
N ALA A 626 -34.19 5.09 -1.07
CA ALA A 626 -34.69 4.90 0.28
C ALA A 626 -33.80 5.52 1.36
N LEU A 627 -32.48 5.26 1.30
CA LEU A 627 -31.55 5.80 2.30
C LEU A 627 -31.41 7.33 2.21
N VAL A 628 -31.38 7.91 0.99
CA VAL A 628 -31.35 9.36 0.80
C VAL A 628 -32.63 10.00 1.34
N ASN A 629 -33.78 9.41 1.02
CA ASN A 629 -35.05 9.88 1.51
C ASN A 629 -35.10 9.82 3.06
N GLU A 630 -34.70 8.71 3.68
CA GLU A 630 -34.68 8.56 5.14
C GLU A 630 -33.75 9.56 5.81
N ALA A 631 -32.57 9.80 5.23
CA ALA A 631 -31.61 10.75 5.76
C ALA A 631 -32.13 12.18 5.79
N LEU A 632 -32.92 12.58 4.79
CA LEU A 632 -33.39 13.95 4.60
C LEU A 632 -34.79 14.20 5.18
N THR A 633 -35.61 13.17 5.44
CA THR A 633 -36.97 13.34 5.95
C THR A 633 -36.98 13.41 7.47
N ILE A 634 -37.42 14.54 8.02
CA ILE A 634 -37.64 14.75 9.46
C ILE A 634 -39.08 14.35 9.80
N GLU A 635 -39.26 13.38 10.69
CA GLU A 635 -40.62 12.97 11.13
C GLU A 635 -41.30 14.14 11.83
N GLY A 636 -42.48 14.53 11.34
CA GLY A 636 -43.30 15.57 11.92
C GLY A 636 -43.31 16.92 11.18
N ASN A 637 -42.79 16.98 9.97
CA ASN A 637 -42.98 18.11 9.02
C ASN A 637 -43.96 17.73 7.93
#